data_8138f3f4903f544b4942234375c98b65
#
_entry.id   8138f3f4903f544b4942234375c98b65
#
_cell.length_a   1.000
_cell.length_b   1.000
_cell.length_c   1.000
_cell.angle_alpha   90.00
_cell.angle_beta   90.00
_cell.angle_gamma   90.00
#
_symmetry.space_group_name_H-M   'P 1'
#
loop_
_entity.id
_entity.type
_entity.pdbx_description
1 polymer ?
#
loop_
_entity_poly.entity_id
_entity_poly.type
_entity_poly.pdbx_seq_one_letter_code
_entity_poly.pdbx_strand_id
1 'polypeptide(L)'
;MQYLVVLLDDTSVAYCHANNPLTRQNLMPLETLRKAIIFGMKQNLMIQFVYPNYELPVEYNKVIESIDHIKIGREVLVFDTIPAVAYANNLVLRLTIDEFITKHNDIPFLLQQARRINICLTDIENFRDEQIAEYKKALTTLSSVLLSLYKQGKSPQLNILTDRLQLTQMHNCEAGIGNITIAPNGKFYLCPAFYYDEQMGISNRMNYRTKDASRSVGDIENGLKIPNKQLLELGHAPLCRICDAYHCNRCIWLNQKLTWDNNTPSRQQCIISHLERNAARDLQLQLKEAG
;
A
#
# COMPACT_ATOMS: atom_id res chain seq x y z
N MET A 1 -9.64 -1.51 -13.95
CA MET A 1 -8.27 -1.60 -13.43
C MET A 1 -7.55 -0.35 -13.87
N GLN A 2 -6.74 0.25 -13.00
CA GLN A 2 -6.07 1.53 -13.26
C GLN A 2 -4.53 1.39 -13.22
N TYR A 3 -4.03 0.43 -12.45
CA TYR A 3 -2.60 0.30 -12.20
C TYR A 3 -2.09 -1.11 -12.48
N LEU A 4 -0.89 -1.18 -13.08
CA LEU A 4 -0.07 -2.37 -13.15
C LEU A 4 1.16 -2.17 -12.27
N VAL A 5 1.30 -2.97 -11.22
CA VAL A 5 2.51 -3.02 -10.39
C VAL A 5 3.46 -4.07 -10.98
N VAL A 6 4.68 -3.70 -11.26
CA VAL A 6 5.73 -4.57 -11.80
C VAL A 6 6.81 -4.75 -10.74
N LEU A 7 6.90 -5.94 -10.13
CA LEU A 7 8.03 -6.30 -9.28
C LEU A 7 9.22 -6.64 -10.17
N LEU A 8 10.26 -5.81 -10.12
CA LEU A 8 11.43 -5.99 -10.99
C LEU A 8 12.32 -7.16 -10.55
N ASP A 9 12.32 -7.46 -9.26
CA ASP A 9 13.13 -8.53 -8.66
C ASP A 9 12.42 -9.14 -7.46
N ASP A 10 12.80 -10.37 -7.07
CA ASP A 10 12.28 -10.99 -5.85
C ASP A 10 12.60 -10.14 -4.61
N THR A 11 13.72 -9.42 -4.61
CA THR A 11 14.14 -8.53 -3.52
C THR A 11 13.61 -7.09 -3.66
N SER A 12 12.63 -6.84 -4.53
CA SER A 12 11.99 -5.52 -4.66
C SER A 12 11.46 -5.04 -3.31
N VAL A 13 11.59 -3.73 -3.05
CA VAL A 13 11.21 -3.14 -1.75
C VAL A 13 9.74 -3.41 -1.42
N ALA A 14 9.47 -3.81 -0.18
CA ALA A 14 8.10 -3.86 0.31
C ALA A 14 7.61 -2.42 0.58
N TYR A 15 6.42 -2.08 0.14
CA TYR A 15 5.86 -0.73 0.29
C TYR A 15 4.43 -0.72 0.85
N CYS A 16 3.94 -1.88 1.30
CA CYS A 16 2.61 -2.06 1.88
C CYS A 16 2.69 -2.83 3.21
N HIS A 17 1.56 -3.28 3.74
CA HIS A 17 1.49 -4.00 5.03
C HIS A 17 2.31 -5.29 5.09
N ALA A 18 2.43 -5.99 3.94
CA ALA A 18 3.22 -7.22 3.88
C ALA A 18 4.72 -6.91 3.82
N ASN A 19 5.51 -7.68 4.56
CA ASN A 19 6.96 -7.70 4.41
C ASN A 19 7.34 -8.51 3.16
N ASN A 20 8.46 -8.17 2.55
CA ASN A 20 9.10 -9.02 1.56
C ASN A 20 10.21 -9.84 2.25
N PRO A 21 10.02 -11.12 2.49
CA PRO A 21 11.02 -11.98 3.13
C PRO A 21 12.05 -12.55 2.15
N LEU A 22 11.91 -12.27 0.85
CA LEU A 22 12.78 -12.84 -0.18
C LEU A 22 14.12 -12.12 -0.20
N THR A 23 15.20 -12.89 -0.11
CA THR A 23 16.57 -12.36 -0.05
C THR A 23 17.40 -12.73 -1.28
N ARG A 24 16.93 -13.71 -2.07
CA ARG A 24 17.60 -14.14 -3.28
C ARG A 24 17.25 -13.21 -4.42
N GLN A 25 18.24 -12.65 -5.07
CA GLN A 25 18.05 -11.89 -6.29
C GLN A 25 17.56 -12.80 -7.43
N ASN A 26 16.48 -12.41 -8.06
CA ASN A 26 15.88 -13.05 -9.22
C ASN A 26 15.23 -11.97 -10.07
N LEU A 27 16.06 -11.29 -10.84
CA LEU A 27 15.62 -10.18 -11.68
C LEU A 27 14.66 -10.68 -12.76
N MET A 28 13.55 -9.98 -12.94
CA MET A 28 12.57 -10.28 -14.00
C MET A 28 13.28 -10.37 -15.36
N PRO A 29 13.10 -11.43 -16.14
CA PRO A 29 13.68 -11.50 -17.49
C PRO A 29 13.27 -10.29 -18.34
N LEU A 30 14.23 -9.70 -19.08
CA LEU A 30 13.99 -8.48 -19.86
C LEU A 30 12.83 -8.63 -20.86
N GLU A 31 12.66 -9.81 -21.43
CA GLU A 31 11.55 -10.12 -22.33
C GLU A 31 10.19 -10.11 -21.58
N THR A 32 10.17 -10.64 -20.35
CA THR A 32 8.98 -10.58 -19.48
C THR A 32 8.64 -9.13 -19.12
N LEU A 33 9.65 -8.31 -18.81
CA LEU A 33 9.47 -6.88 -18.55
C LEU A 33 8.85 -6.16 -19.75
N ARG A 34 9.36 -6.41 -20.97
CA ARG A 34 8.80 -5.84 -22.21
C ARG A 34 7.35 -6.24 -22.42
N LYS A 35 7.03 -7.54 -22.23
CA LYS A 35 5.65 -8.02 -22.31
C LYS A 35 4.73 -7.37 -21.26
N ALA A 36 5.23 -7.20 -20.02
CA ALA A 36 4.49 -6.53 -18.96
C ALA A 36 4.16 -5.08 -19.32
N ILE A 37 5.11 -4.33 -19.87
CA ILE A 37 4.92 -2.97 -20.36
C ILE A 37 3.87 -2.94 -21.47
N ILE A 38 4.00 -3.82 -22.48
CA ILE A 38 3.04 -3.91 -23.58
C ILE A 38 1.64 -4.26 -23.07
N PHE A 39 1.53 -5.15 -22.09
CA PHE A 39 0.27 -5.47 -21.43
C PHE A 39 -0.34 -4.24 -20.76
N GLY A 40 0.45 -3.51 -19.95
CA GLY A 40 0.01 -2.29 -19.28
C GLY A 40 -0.47 -1.23 -20.28
N MET A 41 0.27 -0.98 -21.34
CA MET A 41 -0.10 -0.04 -22.40
C MET A 41 -1.39 -0.45 -23.13
N LYS A 42 -1.52 -1.72 -23.52
CA LYS A 42 -2.73 -2.25 -24.20
C LYS A 42 -3.98 -2.15 -23.32
N GLN A 43 -3.82 -2.28 -22.01
CA GLN A 43 -4.92 -2.17 -21.04
C GLN A 43 -5.11 -0.74 -20.52
N ASN A 44 -4.35 0.23 -21.02
CA ASN A 44 -4.35 1.64 -20.57
C ASN A 44 -4.16 1.76 -19.06
N LEU A 45 -3.17 1.04 -18.50
CA LEU A 45 -2.84 1.04 -17.09
C LEU A 45 -1.65 1.96 -16.82
N MET A 46 -1.70 2.70 -15.72
CA MET A 46 -0.52 3.38 -15.18
C MET A 46 0.43 2.34 -14.59
N ILE A 47 1.68 2.35 -15.04
CA ILE A 47 2.68 1.35 -14.64
C ILE A 47 3.49 1.87 -13.46
N GLN A 48 3.62 1.04 -12.43
CA GLN A 48 4.42 1.29 -11.24
C GLN A 48 5.50 0.22 -11.14
N PHE A 49 6.75 0.60 -11.30
CA PHE A 49 7.89 -0.31 -11.11
C PHE A 49 8.34 -0.29 -9.65
N VAL A 50 8.48 -1.47 -9.06
CA VAL A 50 9.02 -1.67 -7.71
C VAL A 50 10.45 -2.16 -7.83
N TYR A 51 11.38 -1.33 -7.40
CA TYR A 51 12.80 -1.53 -7.53
C TYR A 51 13.38 -2.38 -6.38
N PRO A 52 14.43 -3.16 -6.64
CA PRO A 52 15.29 -3.71 -5.59
C PRO A 52 16.23 -2.63 -5.03
N ASN A 53 16.95 -2.95 -3.95
CA ASN A 53 17.93 -2.06 -3.32
C ASN A 53 19.30 -2.03 -4.03
N TYR A 54 19.38 -2.54 -5.27
CA TYR A 54 20.59 -2.50 -6.10
C TYR A 54 20.32 -1.87 -7.46
N GLU A 55 21.36 -1.41 -8.15
CA GLU A 55 21.24 -0.80 -9.47
C GLU A 55 20.92 -1.83 -10.54
N LEU A 56 19.92 -1.53 -11.36
CA LEU A 56 19.53 -2.38 -12.48
C LEU A 56 20.54 -2.27 -13.63
N PRO A 57 20.68 -3.32 -14.46
CA PRO A 57 21.41 -3.24 -15.71
C PRO A 57 20.88 -2.12 -16.62
N VAL A 58 21.78 -1.50 -17.40
CA VAL A 58 21.46 -0.33 -18.26
C VAL A 58 20.32 -0.60 -19.23
N GLU A 59 20.22 -1.82 -19.76
CA GLU A 59 19.16 -2.23 -20.68
C GLU A 59 17.76 -2.20 -20.04
N TYR A 60 17.63 -2.47 -18.72
CA TYR A 60 16.38 -2.35 -18.00
C TYR A 60 15.97 -0.88 -17.86
N ASN A 61 16.90 -0.04 -17.46
CA ASN A 61 16.63 1.40 -17.33
C ASN A 61 16.19 2.00 -18.68
N LYS A 62 16.83 1.63 -19.80
CA LYS A 62 16.41 2.08 -21.13
C LYS A 62 14.97 1.68 -21.48
N VAL A 63 14.55 0.48 -21.11
CA VAL A 63 13.19 0.00 -21.37
C VAL A 63 12.19 0.70 -20.46
N ILE A 64 12.49 0.87 -19.17
CA ILE A 64 11.63 1.52 -18.19
C ILE A 64 11.43 2.99 -18.54
N GLU A 65 12.51 3.73 -18.84
CA GLU A 65 12.46 5.17 -19.17
C GLU A 65 11.79 5.48 -20.52
N SER A 66 11.44 4.47 -21.30
CA SER A 66 10.76 4.68 -22.59
C SER A 66 9.26 4.96 -22.47
N ILE A 67 8.68 4.86 -21.27
CA ILE A 67 7.26 5.03 -21.00
C ILE A 67 7.05 5.92 -19.77
N ASP A 68 5.84 6.46 -19.63
CA ASP A 68 5.43 7.16 -18.40
C ASP A 68 5.14 6.14 -17.27
N HIS A 69 5.68 6.37 -16.08
CA HIS A 69 5.68 5.42 -14.98
C HIS A 69 5.96 6.04 -13.61
N ILE A 70 5.81 5.25 -12.55
CA ILE A 70 6.17 5.59 -11.16
C ILE A 70 7.25 4.62 -10.67
N LYS A 71 8.29 5.13 -10.00
CA LYS A 71 9.43 4.36 -9.46
C LYS A 71 9.35 4.24 -7.94
N ILE A 72 8.81 3.12 -7.44
CA ILE A 72 8.78 2.80 -6.01
C ILE A 72 10.15 2.22 -5.60
N GLY A 73 10.78 2.78 -4.58
CA GLY A 73 12.14 2.47 -4.16
C GLY A 73 13.20 3.38 -4.80
N ARG A 74 12.80 4.34 -5.67
CA ARG A 74 13.68 5.36 -6.27
C ARG A 74 13.12 6.77 -6.10
N GLU A 75 12.00 7.09 -6.71
CA GLU A 75 11.33 8.40 -6.62
C GLU A 75 10.36 8.47 -5.43
N VAL A 76 9.71 7.36 -5.14
CA VAL A 76 8.97 7.13 -3.89
C VAL A 76 9.86 6.28 -2.99
N LEU A 77 10.54 6.90 -2.04
CA LEU A 77 11.44 6.17 -1.14
C LEU A 77 10.66 5.46 -0.03
N VAL A 78 11.10 4.26 0.28
CA VAL A 78 10.48 3.40 1.30
C VAL A 78 11.46 3.19 2.45
N PHE A 79 10.99 3.39 3.67
CA PHE A 79 11.78 3.24 4.89
C PHE A 79 11.02 2.37 5.90
N ASP A 80 11.71 1.43 6.53
CA ASP A 80 11.19 0.61 7.63
C ASP A 80 11.43 1.26 9.01
N THR A 81 11.95 2.48 9.02
CA THR A 81 12.12 3.35 10.20
C THR A 81 11.92 4.79 9.78
N ILE A 82 11.70 5.71 10.73
CA ILE A 82 11.60 7.14 10.42
C ILE A 82 13.02 7.68 10.13
N PRO A 83 13.31 8.15 8.90
CA PRO A 83 14.61 8.72 8.57
C PRO A 83 14.80 10.11 9.19
N ALA A 84 16.04 10.48 9.45
CA ALA A 84 16.35 11.80 10.01
C ALA A 84 16.04 12.97 9.07
N VAL A 85 16.02 12.73 7.75
CA VAL A 85 15.76 13.75 6.69
C VAL A 85 14.87 13.15 5.62
N ALA A 86 14.04 13.97 4.97
CA ALA A 86 13.29 13.54 3.79
C ALA A 86 14.21 13.61 2.56
N TYR A 87 14.65 12.45 2.10
CA TYR A 87 15.52 12.34 0.91
C TYR A 87 14.77 12.44 -0.42
N ALA A 88 13.45 12.50 -0.39
CA ALA A 88 12.59 12.64 -1.57
C ALA A 88 11.27 13.36 -1.22
N ASN A 89 10.57 13.81 -2.27
CA ASN A 89 9.25 14.45 -2.12
C ASN A 89 8.15 13.48 -1.66
N ASN A 90 8.27 12.20 -2.00
CA ASN A 90 7.30 11.17 -1.67
C ASN A 90 7.95 10.06 -0.87
N LEU A 91 7.43 9.81 0.32
CA LEU A 91 7.95 8.81 1.24
C LEU A 91 6.86 7.78 1.60
N VAL A 92 7.28 6.55 1.80
CA VAL A 92 6.50 5.51 2.47
C VAL A 92 7.26 5.14 3.74
N LEU A 93 6.63 5.34 4.89
CA LEU A 93 7.14 4.92 6.20
C LEU A 93 6.39 3.66 6.61
N ARG A 94 7.08 2.54 6.62
CA ARG A 94 6.55 1.26 7.11
C ARG A 94 6.97 1.12 8.55
N LEU A 95 6.01 1.21 9.45
CA LEU A 95 6.26 1.26 10.90
C LEU A 95 5.42 0.19 11.59
N THR A 96 5.94 -0.34 12.68
CA THR A 96 5.11 -1.04 13.65
C THR A 96 4.23 -0.05 14.39
N ILE A 97 3.16 -0.54 15.02
CA ILE A 97 2.27 0.31 15.84
C ILE A 97 3.04 0.96 16.98
N ASP A 98 3.90 0.19 17.65
CA ASP A 98 4.72 0.70 18.76
C ASP A 98 5.70 1.79 18.28
N GLU A 99 6.33 1.62 17.11
CA GLU A 99 7.19 2.64 16.52
C GLU A 99 6.41 3.90 16.14
N PHE A 100 5.24 3.76 15.52
CA PHE A 100 4.40 4.91 15.21
C PHE A 100 4.02 5.68 16.47
N ILE A 101 3.55 4.99 17.52
CA ILE A 101 3.15 5.61 18.78
C ILE A 101 4.33 6.30 19.47
N THR A 102 5.50 5.66 19.51
CA THR A 102 6.65 6.20 20.27
C THR A 102 7.44 7.27 19.51
N LYS A 103 7.48 7.19 18.17
CA LYS A 103 8.32 8.05 17.32
C LYS A 103 7.52 9.05 16.47
N HIS A 104 6.20 9.18 16.65
CA HIS A 104 5.38 10.11 15.84
C HIS A 104 5.88 11.56 15.90
N ASN A 105 6.58 11.96 16.95
CA ASN A 105 7.15 13.31 17.08
C ASN A 105 8.31 13.60 16.09
N ASP A 106 8.86 12.59 15.43
CA ASP A 106 9.90 12.77 14.41
C ASP A 106 9.30 13.04 13.02
N ILE A 107 8.03 12.66 12.79
CA ILE A 107 7.33 12.84 11.51
C ILE A 107 7.11 14.32 11.15
N PRO A 108 6.81 15.25 12.07
CA PRO A 108 6.68 16.68 11.78
C PRO A 108 7.85 17.30 11.03
N PHE A 109 9.07 16.87 11.32
CA PHE A 109 10.25 17.37 10.63
C PHE A 109 10.26 16.93 9.15
N LEU A 110 9.84 15.71 8.87
CA LEU A 110 9.72 15.21 7.49
C LEU A 110 8.58 15.89 6.73
N LEU A 111 7.45 16.22 7.39
CA LEU A 111 6.31 16.95 6.78
C LEU A 111 6.67 18.36 6.33
N GLN A 112 7.71 18.96 6.90
CA GLN A 112 8.20 20.26 6.46
C GLN A 112 9.00 20.18 5.14
N GLN A 113 9.54 19.00 4.82
CA GLN A 113 10.47 18.76 3.72
C GLN A 113 9.83 17.97 2.58
N ALA A 114 9.03 16.96 2.89
CA ALA A 114 8.37 16.11 1.91
C ALA A 114 7.02 16.68 1.49
N ARG A 115 6.65 16.45 0.21
CA ARG A 115 5.32 16.76 -0.30
C ARG A 115 4.27 15.77 0.21
N ARG A 116 4.64 14.48 0.31
CA ARG A 116 3.74 13.41 0.72
C ARG A 116 4.45 12.35 1.57
N ILE A 117 3.82 11.98 2.65
CA ILE A 117 4.21 10.85 3.49
C ILE A 117 3.05 9.86 3.57
N ASN A 118 3.33 8.60 3.22
CA ASN A 118 2.42 7.50 3.40
C ASN A 118 2.90 6.64 4.58
N ILE A 119 2.14 6.62 5.66
CA ILE A 119 2.37 5.71 6.78
C ILE A 119 1.67 4.39 6.47
N CYS A 120 2.40 3.30 6.60
CA CYS A 120 1.92 1.94 6.44
C CYS A 120 2.27 1.13 7.68
N LEU A 121 1.26 0.76 8.46
CA LEU A 121 1.45 -0.07 9.66
C LEU A 121 1.67 -1.52 9.26
N THR A 122 2.76 -2.14 9.72
CA THR A 122 3.18 -3.48 9.28
C THR A 122 2.65 -4.61 10.17
N ASP A 123 2.11 -4.29 11.35
CA ASP A 123 1.66 -5.23 12.37
C ASP A 123 0.29 -4.87 12.96
N ILE A 124 -0.64 -4.47 12.11
CA ILE A 124 -2.01 -4.03 12.49
C ILE A 124 -2.69 -5.06 13.40
N GLU A 125 -2.45 -6.36 13.19
CA GLU A 125 -2.98 -7.44 14.00
C GLU A 125 -2.57 -7.39 15.46
N ASN A 126 -1.46 -6.72 15.77
CA ASN A 126 -0.92 -6.61 17.13
C ASN A 126 -1.46 -5.40 17.90
N PHE A 127 -2.35 -4.58 17.30
CA PHE A 127 -2.94 -3.42 17.96
C PHE A 127 -3.80 -3.82 19.16
N ARG A 128 -3.50 -3.24 20.32
CA ARG A 128 -4.15 -3.52 21.60
C ARG A 128 -5.02 -2.35 22.05
N ASP A 129 -6.04 -2.62 22.86
CA ASP A 129 -6.98 -1.60 23.35
C ASP A 129 -6.27 -0.56 24.23
N GLU A 130 -5.22 -0.96 24.97
CA GLU A 130 -4.41 -0.05 25.80
C GLU A 130 -3.68 1.00 24.97
N GLN A 131 -3.40 0.73 23.69
CA GLN A 131 -2.71 1.65 22.79
C GLN A 131 -3.64 2.70 22.16
N ILE A 132 -4.96 2.59 22.33
CA ILE A 132 -5.93 3.51 21.71
C ILE A 132 -5.67 4.97 22.13
N ALA A 133 -5.40 5.22 23.40
CA ALA A 133 -5.18 6.57 23.91
C ALA A 133 -3.91 7.20 23.31
N GLU A 134 -2.81 6.44 23.29
CA GLU A 134 -1.54 6.92 22.73
C GLU A 134 -1.60 7.08 21.21
N TYR A 135 -2.30 6.18 20.50
CA TYR A 135 -2.53 6.32 19.07
C TYR A 135 -3.32 7.57 18.72
N LYS A 136 -4.41 7.88 19.49
CA LYS A 136 -5.16 9.13 19.36
C LYS A 136 -4.28 10.35 19.60
N LYS A 137 -3.42 10.32 20.63
CA LYS A 137 -2.48 11.40 20.92
C LYS A 137 -1.54 11.66 19.77
N ALA A 138 -0.97 10.59 19.17
CA ALA A 138 -0.13 10.70 17.98
C ALA A 138 -0.87 11.37 16.81
N LEU A 139 -2.10 10.94 16.53
CA LEU A 139 -2.93 11.54 15.47
C LEU A 139 -3.23 13.02 15.75
N THR A 140 -3.54 13.38 16.99
CA THR A 140 -3.80 14.79 17.41
C THR A 140 -2.56 15.65 17.23
N THR A 141 -1.38 15.16 17.61
CA THR A 141 -0.10 15.86 17.40
C THR A 141 0.13 16.13 15.92
N LEU A 142 0.00 15.10 15.07
CA LEU A 142 0.20 15.23 13.61
C LEU A 142 -0.85 16.16 12.97
N SER A 143 -2.11 16.12 13.41
CA SER A 143 -3.17 17.03 12.96
C SER A 143 -2.83 18.49 13.27
N SER A 144 -2.34 18.77 14.48
CA SER A 144 -1.95 20.12 14.89
C SER A 144 -0.77 20.67 14.07
N VAL A 145 0.19 19.81 13.75
CA VAL A 145 1.31 20.16 12.87
C VAL A 145 0.83 20.46 11.45
N LEU A 146 -0.03 19.61 10.87
CA LEU A 146 -0.60 19.84 9.54
C LEU A 146 -1.38 21.15 9.49
N LEU A 147 -2.21 21.44 10.50
CA LEU A 147 -2.95 22.70 10.60
C LEU A 147 -1.99 23.90 10.61
N SER A 148 -0.90 23.82 11.38
CA SER A 148 0.12 24.89 11.43
C SER A 148 0.80 25.08 10.08
N LEU A 149 1.16 24.00 9.39
CA LEU A 149 1.80 24.06 8.06
C LEU A 149 0.85 24.65 7.01
N TYR A 150 -0.43 24.28 7.03
CA TYR A 150 -1.44 24.84 6.12
C TYR A 150 -1.66 26.33 6.33
N LYS A 151 -1.68 26.82 7.59
CA LYS A 151 -1.70 28.25 7.89
C LYS A 151 -0.46 29.01 7.37
N GLN A 152 0.66 28.33 7.20
CA GLN A 152 1.89 28.89 6.60
C GLN A 152 1.91 28.78 5.06
N GLY A 153 0.82 28.35 4.43
CA GLY A 153 0.74 28.17 2.98
C GLY A 153 1.43 26.91 2.45
N LYS A 154 1.89 26.01 3.32
CA LYS A 154 2.39 24.69 2.96
C LYS A 154 1.24 23.68 2.96
N SER A 155 1.28 22.71 2.05
CA SER A 155 0.21 21.70 1.93
C SER A 155 0.74 20.27 1.84
N PRO A 156 1.55 19.81 2.82
CA PRO A 156 2.03 18.43 2.80
C PRO A 156 0.86 17.46 2.98
N GLN A 157 1.00 16.27 2.40
CA GLN A 157 0.01 15.21 2.48
C GLN A 157 0.49 14.12 3.44
N LEU A 158 -0.41 13.67 4.32
CA LEU A 158 -0.21 12.54 5.22
C LEU A 158 -1.40 11.60 5.08
N ASN A 159 -1.20 10.43 4.46
CA ASN A 159 -2.30 9.54 4.04
C ASN A 159 -3.32 9.22 5.13
N ILE A 160 -2.86 8.96 6.37
CA ILE A 160 -3.73 8.60 7.49
C ILE A 160 -4.67 9.73 7.93
N LEU A 161 -4.41 10.98 7.52
CA LEU A 161 -5.22 12.16 7.85
C LEU A 161 -5.75 12.87 6.59
N THR A 162 -4.84 13.35 5.72
CA THR A 162 -5.23 14.26 4.65
C THR A 162 -5.97 13.59 3.49
N ASP A 163 -5.71 12.33 3.23
CA ASP A 163 -6.38 11.60 2.13
C ASP A 163 -7.88 11.41 2.38
N ARG A 164 -8.33 11.59 3.62
CA ARG A 164 -9.74 11.46 4.00
C ARG A 164 -10.54 12.76 3.93
N LEU A 165 -9.87 13.92 3.84
CA LEU A 165 -10.52 15.23 4.00
C LEU A 165 -11.57 15.53 2.93
N GLN A 166 -11.41 15.00 1.72
CA GLN A 166 -12.28 15.26 0.58
C GLN A 166 -13.04 14.02 0.08
N LEU A 167 -12.85 12.86 0.72
CA LEU A 167 -13.53 11.65 0.28
C LEU A 167 -15.00 11.65 0.71
N THR A 168 -15.86 11.26 -0.21
CA THR A 168 -17.30 11.09 -0.01
C THR A 168 -17.74 9.64 -0.06
N GLN A 169 -16.83 8.74 -0.43
CA GLN A 169 -17.07 7.31 -0.52
C GLN A 169 -15.82 6.54 -0.10
N MET A 170 -15.98 5.25 0.17
CA MET A 170 -14.86 4.37 0.53
C MET A 170 -13.82 4.33 -0.60
N HIS A 171 -12.57 4.59 -0.24
CA HIS A 171 -11.41 4.44 -1.10
C HIS A 171 -10.32 3.71 -0.31
N ASN A 172 -9.94 2.52 -0.76
CA ASN A 172 -8.95 1.68 -0.09
C ASN A 172 -8.09 0.93 -1.12
N CYS A 173 -7.23 0.03 -0.66
CA CYS A 173 -6.47 -0.82 -1.56
C CYS A 173 -7.41 -1.70 -2.39
N GLU A 174 -7.43 -1.48 -3.70
CA GLU A 174 -8.28 -2.17 -4.67
C GLU A 174 -7.53 -3.31 -5.37
N ALA A 175 -6.82 -4.14 -4.60
CA ALA A 175 -6.08 -5.28 -5.13
C ALA A 175 -7.00 -6.22 -5.93
N GLY A 176 -6.66 -6.48 -7.20
CA GLY A 176 -7.43 -7.28 -8.13
C GLY A 176 -8.58 -6.55 -8.83
N ILE A 177 -8.96 -5.34 -8.39
CA ILE A 177 -10.00 -4.50 -9.00
C ILE A 177 -9.39 -3.28 -9.68
N GLY A 178 -8.76 -2.41 -8.91
CA GLY A 178 -8.09 -1.19 -9.37
C GLY A 178 -6.64 -1.41 -9.77
N ASN A 179 -5.97 -2.38 -9.15
CA ASN A 179 -4.57 -2.71 -9.44
C ASN A 179 -4.34 -4.22 -9.55
N ILE A 180 -3.27 -4.59 -10.24
CA ILE A 180 -2.76 -5.96 -10.37
C ILE A 180 -1.24 -5.93 -10.33
N THR A 181 -0.62 -7.00 -9.84
CA THR A 181 0.84 -7.14 -9.79
C THR A 181 1.31 -8.21 -10.77
N ILE A 182 2.36 -7.91 -11.52
CA ILE A 182 3.14 -8.92 -12.23
C ILE A 182 4.49 -9.10 -11.52
N ALA A 183 4.89 -10.36 -11.29
CA ALA A 183 6.10 -10.71 -10.57
C ALA A 183 7.21 -11.22 -11.52
N PRO A 184 8.47 -11.37 -11.05
CA PRO A 184 9.59 -11.82 -11.86
C PRO A 184 9.38 -13.15 -12.61
N ASN A 185 8.52 -14.02 -12.06
CA ASN A 185 8.14 -15.30 -12.68
C ASN A 185 7.13 -15.16 -13.84
N GLY A 186 6.76 -13.95 -14.23
CA GLY A 186 5.82 -13.68 -15.33
C GLY A 186 4.34 -13.93 -14.99
N LYS A 187 4.02 -14.24 -13.72
CA LYS A 187 2.64 -14.48 -13.29
C LYS A 187 2.01 -13.23 -12.68
N PHE A 188 0.68 -13.15 -12.81
CA PHE A 188 -0.13 -12.11 -12.17
C PHE A 188 -0.59 -12.52 -10.77
N TYR A 189 -0.59 -11.55 -9.85
CA TYR A 189 -1.05 -11.68 -8.47
C TYR A 189 -1.95 -10.50 -8.12
N LEU A 190 -2.89 -10.67 -7.19
CA LEU A 190 -3.76 -9.57 -6.76
C LEU A 190 -2.94 -8.40 -6.19
N CYS A 191 -1.87 -8.68 -5.44
CA CYS A 191 -0.89 -7.70 -4.97
C CYS A 191 0.46 -8.39 -4.68
N PRO A 192 1.55 -7.63 -4.42
CA PRO A 192 2.88 -8.20 -4.12
C PRO A 192 2.88 -9.24 -3.00
N ALA A 193 2.07 -9.05 -1.96
CA ALA A 193 2.02 -9.94 -0.80
C ALA A 193 1.65 -11.38 -1.17
N PHE A 194 0.78 -11.57 -2.14
CA PHE A 194 0.39 -12.92 -2.61
C PHE A 194 1.53 -13.61 -3.34
N TYR A 195 2.38 -12.86 -4.03
CA TYR A 195 3.60 -13.39 -4.61
C TYR A 195 4.57 -13.84 -3.53
N TYR A 196 4.85 -12.99 -2.56
CA TYR A 196 5.77 -13.32 -1.45
C TYR A 196 5.32 -14.56 -0.69
N ASP A 197 4.04 -14.66 -0.38
CA ASP A 197 3.45 -15.84 0.28
C ASP A 197 3.65 -17.11 -0.54
N GLU A 198 3.43 -17.06 -1.87
CA GLU A 198 3.64 -18.22 -2.75
C GLU A 198 5.10 -18.67 -2.76
N GLN A 199 6.04 -17.71 -2.85
CA GLN A 199 7.47 -18.04 -2.84
C GLN A 199 7.94 -18.63 -1.49
N MET A 200 7.29 -18.26 -0.40
CA MET A 200 7.56 -18.81 0.93
C MET A 200 6.82 -20.14 1.22
N GLY A 201 6.10 -20.67 0.25
CA GLY A 201 5.31 -21.89 0.42
C GLY A 201 4.13 -21.73 1.38
N ILE A 202 3.71 -20.49 1.67
CA ILE A 202 2.53 -20.21 2.46
C ILE A 202 1.31 -20.50 1.62
N SER A 203 0.71 -21.67 1.81
CA SER A 203 -0.44 -22.13 1.04
C SER A 203 -1.66 -21.22 1.24
N ASN A 204 -2.45 -21.07 0.18
CA ASN A 204 -3.75 -20.44 0.28
C ASN A 204 -4.71 -21.36 1.07
N ARG A 205 -4.91 -21.08 2.36
CA ARG A 205 -5.78 -21.87 3.24
C ARG A 205 -7.25 -21.87 2.80
N MET A 206 -7.64 -20.96 1.90
CA MET A 206 -8.99 -20.96 1.33
C MET A 206 -9.21 -22.05 0.28
N ASN A 207 -8.14 -22.63 -0.28
CA ASN A 207 -8.24 -23.69 -1.30
C ASN A 207 -7.98 -25.09 -0.71
N TYR A 208 -8.72 -25.48 0.32
CA TYR A 208 -8.65 -26.85 0.87
C TYR A 208 -8.96 -27.97 -0.14
N ARG A 209 -9.53 -27.63 -1.31
CA ARG A 209 -9.99 -28.60 -2.30
C ARG A 209 -9.06 -28.79 -3.50
N THR A 210 -8.11 -27.91 -3.71
CA THR A 210 -7.15 -28.03 -4.81
C THR A 210 -5.72 -28.13 -4.26
N LYS A 211 -4.95 -29.10 -4.74
CA LYS A 211 -3.52 -29.25 -4.44
C LYS A 211 -2.69 -28.12 -5.05
N ASP A 212 -3.30 -27.20 -5.80
CA ASP A 212 -2.64 -26.04 -6.39
C ASP A 212 -2.46 -24.95 -5.33
N ALA A 213 -1.25 -24.88 -4.79
CA ALA A 213 -0.82 -23.85 -3.87
C ALA A 213 -0.65 -22.48 -4.56
N SER A 214 -0.88 -22.38 -5.87
CA SER A 214 -0.66 -21.13 -6.62
C SER A 214 -1.64 -20.04 -6.19
N ARG A 215 -1.09 -18.87 -5.89
CA ARG A 215 -1.84 -17.63 -5.61
C ARG A 215 -1.95 -16.74 -6.83
N SER A 216 -1.39 -17.18 -7.97
CA SER A 216 -1.43 -16.44 -9.21
C SER A 216 -2.84 -16.41 -9.80
N VAL A 217 -3.14 -15.31 -10.48
CA VAL A 217 -4.41 -15.05 -11.15
C VAL A 217 -4.22 -14.92 -12.67
N GLY A 218 -3.32 -15.71 -13.22
CA GLY A 218 -2.94 -15.74 -14.61
C GLY A 218 -1.43 -15.52 -14.82
N ASP A 219 -1.04 -15.39 -16.05
CA ASP A 219 0.35 -15.13 -16.47
C ASP A 219 0.39 -14.26 -17.72
N ILE A 220 1.61 -13.80 -18.07
CA ILE A 220 1.79 -12.85 -19.18
C ILE A 220 1.52 -13.47 -20.55
N GLU A 221 1.57 -14.82 -20.68
CA GLU A 221 1.34 -15.52 -21.93
C GLU A 221 -0.17 -15.80 -22.14
N ASN A 222 -0.85 -16.24 -21.07
CA ASN A 222 -2.25 -16.68 -21.12
C ASN A 222 -3.24 -15.61 -20.66
N GLY A 223 -2.72 -14.48 -20.17
CA GLY A 223 -3.50 -13.36 -19.71
C GLY A 223 -4.04 -13.49 -18.28
N LEU A 224 -4.80 -12.48 -17.87
CA LEU A 224 -5.32 -12.31 -16.53
C LEU A 224 -6.63 -13.09 -16.35
N LYS A 225 -6.72 -13.92 -15.30
CA LYS A 225 -7.90 -14.67 -14.89
C LYS A 225 -8.11 -14.54 -13.38
N ILE A 226 -8.91 -13.56 -12.95
CA ILE A 226 -9.26 -13.38 -11.54
C ILE A 226 -10.54 -14.16 -11.25
N PRO A 227 -10.48 -15.28 -10.51
CA PRO A 227 -11.68 -16.03 -10.17
C PRO A 227 -12.61 -15.19 -9.28
N ASN A 228 -13.90 -15.20 -9.60
CA ASN A 228 -14.93 -14.51 -8.81
C ASN A 228 -14.56 -13.06 -8.49
N LYS A 229 -14.03 -12.32 -9.48
CA LYS A 229 -13.54 -10.94 -9.33
C LYS A 229 -14.52 -10.03 -8.58
N GLN A 230 -15.81 -10.21 -8.81
CA GLN A 230 -16.89 -9.45 -8.14
C GLN A 230 -16.84 -9.58 -6.61
N LEU A 231 -16.34 -10.70 -6.06
CA LEU A 231 -16.20 -10.87 -4.62
C LEU A 231 -15.08 -10.02 -3.99
N LEU A 232 -14.20 -9.44 -4.82
CA LEU A 232 -13.17 -8.50 -4.34
C LEU A 232 -13.73 -7.07 -4.21
N GLU A 233 -14.87 -6.79 -4.82
CA GLU A 233 -15.49 -5.46 -4.83
C GLU A 233 -16.08 -5.12 -3.46
N LEU A 234 -16.06 -3.81 -3.15
CA LEU A 234 -16.60 -3.28 -1.90
C LEU A 234 -18.08 -3.63 -1.67
N GLY A 235 -18.87 -3.72 -2.73
CA GLY A 235 -20.29 -4.10 -2.68
C GLY A 235 -20.54 -5.46 -2.03
N HIS A 236 -19.57 -6.37 -2.09
CA HIS A 236 -19.61 -7.69 -1.47
C HIS A 236 -19.01 -7.74 -0.06
N ALA A 237 -18.61 -6.59 0.52
CA ALA A 237 -18.11 -6.46 1.87
C ALA A 237 -19.18 -5.87 2.81
N PRO A 238 -20.01 -6.69 3.49
CA PRO A 238 -21.22 -6.21 4.19
C PRO A 238 -20.96 -5.12 5.22
N LEU A 239 -19.86 -5.21 5.95
CA LEU A 239 -19.48 -4.22 6.97
C LEU A 239 -18.88 -2.96 6.35
N CYS A 240 -18.11 -3.11 5.25
CA CYS A 240 -17.34 -2.01 4.68
C CYS A 240 -18.18 -1.15 3.72
N ARG A 241 -19.16 -1.71 3.02
CA ARG A 241 -19.97 -1.00 2.00
C ARG A 241 -20.77 0.17 2.55
N ILE A 242 -21.09 0.16 3.84
CA ILE A 242 -21.83 1.22 4.56
C ILE A 242 -20.95 1.99 5.54
N CYS A 243 -19.66 1.68 5.61
CA CYS A 243 -18.72 2.30 6.53
C CYS A 243 -18.26 3.66 5.99
N ASP A 244 -18.13 4.64 6.89
CA ASP A 244 -17.68 6.00 6.59
C ASP A 244 -16.20 6.24 6.94
N ALA A 245 -15.47 5.20 7.33
CA ALA A 245 -14.02 5.27 7.50
C ALA A 245 -13.32 5.22 6.12
N TYR A 246 -13.60 6.23 5.29
CA TYR A 246 -13.03 6.33 3.94
C TYR A 246 -11.50 6.29 3.98
N HIS A 247 -10.89 5.74 2.93
CA HIS A 247 -9.45 5.46 2.86
C HIS A 247 -8.96 4.60 4.04
N CYS A 248 -9.70 3.53 4.36
CA CYS A 248 -9.34 2.62 5.44
C CYS A 248 -8.24 1.64 5.02
N ASN A 249 -7.64 0.98 6.02
CA ASN A 249 -6.63 -0.06 5.83
C ASN A 249 -7.23 -1.42 5.41
N ARG A 250 -8.40 -1.46 4.73
CA ARG A 250 -8.96 -2.69 4.20
C ARG A 250 -8.00 -3.26 3.17
N CYS A 251 -7.34 -4.35 3.53
CA CYS A 251 -6.36 -5.04 2.72
C CYS A 251 -6.81 -6.49 2.52
N ILE A 252 -7.06 -6.91 1.27
CA ILE A 252 -7.54 -8.26 0.96
C ILE A 252 -6.57 -9.33 1.46
N TRP A 253 -5.26 -9.12 1.29
CA TRP A 253 -4.25 -10.03 1.80
C TRP A 253 -4.29 -10.14 3.33
N LEU A 254 -4.37 -9.02 4.04
CA LEU A 254 -4.44 -9.00 5.50
C LEU A 254 -5.74 -9.64 6.00
N ASN A 255 -6.86 -9.38 5.33
CA ASN A 255 -8.13 -10.03 5.62
C ASN A 255 -7.99 -11.55 5.49
N GLN A 256 -7.47 -12.06 4.37
CA GLN A 256 -7.25 -13.51 4.20
C GLN A 256 -6.32 -14.09 5.28
N LYS A 257 -5.26 -13.35 5.66
CA LYS A 257 -4.32 -13.77 6.70
C LYS A 257 -4.99 -13.90 8.07
N LEU A 258 -5.87 -12.94 8.43
CA LEU A 258 -6.39 -12.81 9.79
C LEU A 258 -7.78 -13.40 9.97
N THR A 259 -8.65 -13.27 8.98
CA THR A 259 -10.07 -13.66 9.08
C THR A 259 -10.48 -14.76 8.09
N TRP A 260 -9.55 -15.16 7.21
CA TRP A 260 -9.76 -16.21 6.19
C TRP A 260 -10.80 -15.84 5.14
N ASP A 261 -11.13 -14.56 5.03
CA ASP A 261 -12.13 -14.05 4.11
C ASP A 261 -11.63 -12.76 3.43
N ASN A 262 -11.98 -12.53 2.16
CA ASN A 262 -11.55 -11.33 1.43
C ASN A 262 -12.16 -10.03 1.96
N ASN A 263 -13.37 -10.11 2.49
CA ASN A 263 -14.25 -8.98 2.74
C ASN A 263 -14.50 -8.72 4.23
N THR A 264 -13.91 -9.54 5.11
CA THR A 264 -14.03 -9.39 6.56
C THR A 264 -12.73 -8.85 7.14
N PRO A 265 -12.64 -7.54 7.42
CA PRO A 265 -11.46 -6.97 8.10
C PRO A 265 -11.39 -7.43 9.55
N SER A 266 -10.19 -7.46 10.12
CA SER A 266 -10.03 -7.69 11.55
C SER A 266 -10.58 -6.52 12.37
N ARG A 267 -10.89 -6.78 13.65
CA ARG A 267 -11.31 -5.73 14.61
C ARG A 267 -10.27 -4.60 14.68
N GLN A 268 -9.00 -4.96 14.69
CA GLN A 268 -7.88 -4.00 14.79
C GLN A 268 -7.84 -3.06 13.59
N GLN A 269 -7.98 -3.57 12.36
CA GLN A 269 -8.07 -2.74 11.16
C GLN A 269 -9.22 -1.73 11.26
N CYS A 270 -10.39 -2.16 11.74
CA CYS A 270 -11.54 -1.28 11.91
C CYS A 270 -11.29 -0.21 12.97
N ILE A 271 -10.74 -0.56 14.14
CA ILE A 271 -10.46 0.41 15.22
C ILE A 271 -9.50 1.48 14.72
N ILE A 272 -8.34 1.10 14.15
CA ILE A 272 -7.35 2.05 13.62
C ILE A 272 -7.99 2.99 12.60
N SER A 273 -8.70 2.44 11.61
CA SER A 273 -9.33 3.24 10.55
C SER A 273 -10.39 4.21 11.10
N HIS A 274 -11.12 3.84 12.14
CA HIS A 274 -12.07 4.73 12.81
C HIS A 274 -11.39 5.83 13.61
N LEU A 275 -10.26 5.53 14.26
CA LEU A 275 -9.47 6.56 14.97
C LEU A 275 -8.92 7.60 13.98
N GLU A 276 -8.35 7.14 12.85
CA GLU A 276 -7.84 7.99 11.79
C GLU A 276 -8.96 8.82 11.12
N ARG A 277 -10.13 8.23 10.86
CA ARG A 277 -11.31 8.96 10.36
C ARG A 277 -11.72 10.08 11.31
N ASN A 278 -11.80 9.81 12.62
CA ASN A 278 -12.20 10.82 13.60
C ASN A 278 -11.19 11.97 13.64
N ALA A 279 -9.89 11.66 13.70
CA ALA A 279 -8.84 12.67 13.67
C ALA A 279 -8.85 13.51 12.38
N ALA A 280 -9.11 12.88 11.22
CA ALA A 280 -9.23 13.60 9.95
C ALA A 280 -10.44 14.54 9.92
N ARG A 281 -11.58 14.15 10.52
CA ARG A 281 -12.77 15.01 10.67
C ARG A 281 -12.51 16.20 11.57
N ASP A 282 -11.84 15.97 12.69
CA ASP A 282 -11.46 17.03 13.61
C ASP A 282 -10.52 18.04 12.93
N LEU A 283 -9.53 17.55 12.17
CA LEU A 283 -8.64 18.38 11.35
C LEU A 283 -9.43 19.18 10.31
N GLN A 284 -10.40 18.55 9.61
CA GLN A 284 -11.23 19.23 8.63
C GLN A 284 -12.05 20.38 9.21
N LEU A 285 -12.61 20.20 10.41
CA LEU A 285 -13.34 21.25 11.12
C LEU A 285 -12.42 22.43 11.46
N GLN A 286 -11.25 22.14 12.04
CA GLN A 286 -10.25 23.17 12.38
C GLN A 286 -9.73 23.94 11.16
N LEU A 287 -9.60 23.28 10.00
CA LEU A 287 -9.21 23.94 8.75
C LEU A 287 -10.30 24.88 8.24
N LYS A 288 -11.59 24.52 8.39
CA LYS A 288 -12.73 25.38 8.00
C LYS A 288 -12.88 26.61 8.92
N GLU A 289 -12.53 26.47 10.20
CA GLU A 289 -12.56 27.58 11.16
C GLU A 289 -11.38 28.54 11.00
N ALA A 290 -10.31 28.06 10.38
CA ALA A 290 -9.08 28.84 10.21
C ALA A 290 -8.98 29.59 8.88
N GLY A 291 -9.83 29.30 7.89
CA GLY A 291 -9.89 29.96 6.56
C GLY A 291 -11.11 30.79 6.40
#